data_d77bdad2b0b72fbc2bdada2e20769f36
#
_entry.id   d77bdad2b0b72fbc2bdada2e20769f36
#
_cell.length_a   1.000
_cell.length_b   1.000
_cell.length_c   1.000
_cell.angle_alpha   90.00
_cell.angle_beta   90.00
_cell.angle_gamma   90.00
#
_symmetry.space_group_name_H-M   'P 1'
#
loop_
_entity.id
_entity.type
_entity.pdbx_description
1 polymer ?
#
loop_
_entity_poly.entity_id
_entity_poly.type
_entity_poly.pdbx_seq_one_letter_code
_entity_poly.pdbx_strand_id
1 'polypeptide(L)'
;MLNKIIEFSIKNKLIIALFTLGLIIYGIFEVRKLPIDAVPDITDNQVQIITVSPSLGAPDVERFITFPLEQANNNIAGIKQMRSFSRFGLSVITIVFKDEVDLHWARQQVAERLQQVSKDIPTSLGTPSMAPISTGLGEIYQYVVRPKKGYE
;
A
#
# COMPACT_ATOMS: atom_id res chain seq x y z
N MET A 1 -11.44 23.31 -47.15
CA MET A 1 -11.06 21.97 -46.66
C MET A 1 -12.23 21.20 -46.09
N LEU A 2 -13.09 21.81 -45.24
CA LEU A 2 -14.27 21.14 -44.63
C LEU A 2 -15.20 20.50 -45.69
N ASN A 3 -15.56 21.22 -46.74
CA ASN A 3 -16.49 20.72 -47.76
C ASN A 3 -15.99 19.42 -48.45
N LYS A 4 -14.67 19.24 -48.63
CA LYS A 4 -14.12 18.00 -49.19
C LYS A 4 -14.24 16.81 -48.25
N ILE A 5 -14.13 17.06 -46.93
CA ILE A 5 -14.28 16.02 -45.88
C ILE A 5 -15.74 15.57 -45.84
N ILE A 6 -16.68 16.51 -45.87
CA ILE A 6 -18.12 16.26 -45.87
C ILE A 6 -18.53 15.47 -47.12
N GLU A 7 -18.07 15.90 -48.28
CA GLU A 7 -18.37 15.22 -49.55
C GLU A 7 -17.79 13.81 -49.60
N PHE A 8 -16.57 13.60 -49.11
CA PHE A 8 -15.95 12.28 -49.00
C PHE A 8 -16.74 11.37 -48.04
N SER A 9 -17.18 11.90 -46.92
CA SER A 9 -17.97 11.14 -45.92
C SER A 9 -19.32 10.70 -46.48
N ILE A 10 -19.99 11.55 -47.24
CA ILE A 10 -21.27 11.24 -47.86
C ILE A 10 -21.13 10.20 -48.97
N LYS A 11 -20.03 10.33 -49.77
CA LYS A 11 -19.78 9.44 -50.91
C LYS A 11 -19.32 8.03 -50.47
N ASN A 12 -18.58 7.95 -49.38
CA ASN A 12 -17.96 6.72 -48.90
C ASN A 12 -18.55 6.23 -47.56
N LYS A 13 -19.87 6.06 -47.51
CA LYS A 13 -20.61 5.67 -46.27
C LYS A 13 -20.09 4.40 -45.63
N LEU A 14 -19.67 3.38 -46.42
CA LEU A 14 -19.14 2.12 -45.90
C LEU A 14 -17.78 2.31 -45.17
N ILE A 15 -16.91 3.17 -45.72
CA ILE A 15 -15.60 3.42 -45.09
C ILE A 15 -15.81 4.15 -43.74
N ILE A 16 -16.68 5.11 -43.69
CA ILE A 16 -17.01 5.82 -42.47
C ILE A 16 -17.65 4.91 -41.43
N ALA A 17 -18.60 4.07 -41.86
CA ALA A 17 -19.24 3.10 -40.96
C ALA A 17 -18.22 2.09 -40.37
N LEU A 18 -17.29 1.58 -41.19
CA LEU A 18 -16.25 0.65 -40.75
C LEU A 18 -15.25 1.31 -39.80
N PHE A 19 -14.88 2.58 -40.08
CA PHE A 19 -14.00 3.35 -39.19
C PHE A 19 -14.69 3.62 -37.84
N THR A 20 -15.97 4.00 -37.85
CA THR A 20 -16.74 4.24 -36.61
C THR A 20 -16.89 2.94 -35.81
N LEU A 21 -17.17 1.83 -36.45
CA LEU A 21 -17.23 0.51 -35.81
C LEU A 21 -15.90 0.14 -35.16
N GLY A 22 -14.78 0.39 -35.86
CA GLY A 22 -13.44 0.18 -35.33
C GLY A 22 -13.15 1.03 -34.09
N LEU A 23 -13.56 2.29 -34.10
CA LEU A 23 -13.43 3.19 -32.93
C LEU A 23 -14.27 2.70 -31.75
N ILE A 24 -15.48 2.21 -31.98
CA ILE A 24 -16.35 1.66 -30.92
C ILE A 24 -15.70 0.42 -30.31
N ILE A 25 -15.23 -0.51 -31.12
CA ILE A 25 -14.56 -1.72 -30.65
C ILE A 25 -13.31 -1.35 -29.84
N TYR A 26 -12.48 -0.44 -30.35
CA TYR A 26 -11.29 0.02 -29.65
C TYR A 26 -11.65 0.67 -28.32
N GLY A 27 -12.66 1.53 -28.28
CA GLY A 27 -13.15 2.17 -27.07
C GLY A 27 -13.61 1.16 -26.00
N ILE A 28 -14.34 0.11 -26.41
CA ILE A 28 -14.77 -0.96 -25.50
C ILE A 28 -13.55 -1.71 -24.93
N PHE A 29 -12.53 -1.95 -25.73
CA PHE A 29 -11.29 -2.58 -25.26
C PHE A 29 -10.55 -1.71 -24.24
N GLU A 30 -10.44 -0.42 -24.50
CA GLU A 30 -9.75 0.50 -23.57
C GLU A 30 -10.52 0.73 -22.27
N VAL A 31 -11.85 0.82 -22.34
CA VAL A 31 -12.69 0.94 -21.12
C VAL A 31 -12.53 -0.27 -20.21
N ARG A 32 -12.37 -1.47 -20.75
CA ARG A 32 -12.14 -2.68 -19.94
C ARG A 32 -10.78 -2.73 -19.24
N LYS A 33 -9.81 -1.94 -19.70
CA LYS A 33 -8.48 -1.83 -19.09
C LYS A 33 -8.40 -0.75 -18.03
N LEU A 34 -9.39 0.11 -17.94
CA LEU A 34 -9.43 1.13 -16.89
C LEU A 34 -9.60 0.44 -15.53
N PRO A 35 -8.65 0.58 -14.62
CA PRO A 35 -8.85 0.19 -13.24
C PRO A 35 -9.90 1.14 -12.64
N ILE A 36 -11.14 0.67 -12.54
CA ILE A 36 -12.23 1.43 -11.93
C ILE A 36 -12.27 1.02 -10.47
N ASP A 37 -11.47 1.69 -9.64
CA ASP A 37 -11.64 1.62 -8.21
C ASP A 37 -12.78 2.55 -7.79
N ALA A 38 -13.72 2.02 -7.03
CA ALA A 38 -14.89 2.77 -6.54
C ALA A 38 -14.49 3.96 -5.64
N VAL A 39 -13.32 3.87 -5.03
CA VAL A 39 -12.66 4.95 -4.28
C VAL A 39 -11.20 4.98 -4.71
N PRO A 40 -10.64 6.13 -5.15
CA PRO A 40 -9.23 6.21 -5.46
C PRO A 40 -8.42 5.85 -4.21
N ASP A 41 -7.48 4.90 -4.35
CA ASP A 41 -6.56 4.56 -3.28
C ASP A 41 -5.56 5.69 -3.12
N ILE A 42 -5.82 6.55 -2.13
CA ILE A 42 -4.94 7.66 -1.73
C ILE A 42 -3.98 7.25 -0.61
N THR A 43 -3.83 5.95 -0.36
CA THR A 43 -2.93 5.46 0.68
C THR A 43 -1.49 5.69 0.25
N ASP A 44 -0.74 6.41 1.08
CA ASP A 44 0.70 6.57 0.87
C ASP A 44 1.40 5.20 0.79
N ASN A 45 2.45 5.14 -0.01
CA ASN A 45 3.31 3.96 -0.12
C ASN A 45 4.08 3.77 1.20
N GLN A 46 3.55 2.98 2.13
CA GLN A 46 4.06 2.91 3.50
C GLN A 46 4.34 1.49 4.00
N VAL A 47 5.34 1.39 4.86
CA VAL A 47 5.67 0.17 5.61
C VAL A 47 5.59 0.48 7.10
N GLN A 48 4.89 -0.36 7.85
CA GLN A 48 4.77 -0.22 9.30
C GLN A 48 5.52 -1.32 10.03
N ILE A 49 6.27 -0.94 11.07
CA ILE A 49 6.93 -1.84 12.00
C ILE A 49 6.21 -1.72 13.35
N ILE A 50 5.79 -2.84 13.89
CA ILE A 50 5.08 -2.91 15.17
C ILE A 50 5.88 -3.79 16.12
N THR A 51 6.12 -3.28 17.33
CA THR A 51 6.76 -4.06 18.41
C THR A 51 5.92 -3.96 19.66
N VAL A 52 5.53 -5.11 20.20
CA VAL A 52 4.78 -5.21 21.44
C VAL A 52 5.71 -5.60 22.57
N SER A 53 5.77 -4.79 23.62
CA SER A 53 6.62 -4.96 24.80
C SER A 53 5.85 -4.64 26.09
N PRO A 54 4.99 -5.53 26.59
CA PRO A 54 4.02 -5.22 27.64
C PRO A 54 4.62 -4.76 28.97
N SER A 55 5.92 -5.00 29.19
CA SER A 55 6.61 -4.69 30.44
C SER A 55 7.27 -3.30 30.48
N LEU A 56 7.32 -2.59 29.33
CA LEU A 56 8.05 -1.32 29.25
C LEU A 56 7.12 -0.11 29.30
N GLY A 57 7.57 0.91 30.04
CA GLY A 57 6.99 2.27 29.97
C GLY A 57 7.28 2.94 28.64
N ALA A 58 6.52 4.00 28.28
CA ALA A 58 6.72 4.71 27.02
C ALA A 58 8.14 5.26 26.80
N PRO A 59 8.84 5.84 27.80
CA PRO A 59 10.23 6.31 27.64
C PRO A 59 11.21 5.15 27.37
N ASP A 60 10.98 3.98 27.98
CA ASP A 60 11.83 2.82 27.80
C ASP A 60 11.59 2.17 26.43
N VAL A 61 10.33 2.09 25.98
CA VAL A 61 9.98 1.66 24.62
C VAL A 61 10.67 2.55 23.59
N GLU A 62 10.64 3.86 23.77
CA GLU A 62 11.31 4.82 22.91
C GLU A 62 12.82 4.55 22.85
N ARG A 63 13.45 4.45 24.00
CA ARG A 63 14.91 4.34 24.11
C ARG A 63 15.45 3.00 23.60
N PHE A 64 14.78 1.89 23.95
CA PHE A 64 15.32 0.55 23.70
C PHE A 64 14.78 -0.11 22.44
N ILE A 65 13.66 0.36 21.91
CA ILE A 65 13.00 -0.25 20.75
C ILE A 65 12.88 0.75 19.60
N THR A 66 12.18 1.87 19.81
CA THR A 66 11.85 2.80 18.73
C THR A 66 13.09 3.43 18.13
N PHE A 67 13.93 4.05 18.95
CA PHE A 67 15.12 4.76 18.48
C PHE A 67 16.13 3.87 17.73
N PRO A 68 16.51 2.66 18.19
CA PRO A 68 17.37 1.76 17.41
C PRO A 68 16.77 1.36 16.06
N LEU A 69 15.44 1.11 16.02
CA LEU A 69 14.75 0.77 14.79
C LEU A 69 14.69 1.94 13.80
N GLU A 70 14.47 3.15 14.27
CA GLU A 70 14.52 4.35 13.45
C GLU A 70 15.91 4.58 12.86
N GLN A 71 16.95 4.49 13.68
CA GLN A 71 18.33 4.65 13.23
C GLN A 71 18.68 3.66 12.10
N ALA A 72 18.28 2.41 12.25
CA ALA A 72 18.58 1.37 11.27
C ALA A 72 17.86 1.62 9.94
N ASN A 73 16.67 2.16 9.97
CA ASN A 73 15.85 2.36 8.78
C ASN A 73 16.05 3.75 8.13
N ASN A 74 16.68 4.71 8.81
CA ASN A 74 16.82 6.08 8.31
C ASN A 74 17.63 6.20 7.01
N ASN A 75 18.50 5.25 6.71
CA ASN A 75 19.36 5.26 5.53
C ASN A 75 18.78 4.52 4.31
N ILE A 76 17.51 4.11 4.33
CA ILE A 76 16.87 3.46 3.18
C ILE A 76 16.57 4.54 2.14
N ALA A 77 16.97 4.28 0.88
CA ALA A 77 16.72 5.21 -0.21
C ALA A 77 15.21 5.34 -0.52
N GLY A 78 14.79 6.53 -0.90
CA GLY A 78 13.41 6.78 -1.32
C GLY A 78 12.42 7.01 -0.18
N ILE A 79 12.87 7.11 1.07
CA ILE A 79 12.00 7.54 2.18
C ILE A 79 11.57 9.00 1.96
N LYS A 80 10.27 9.25 2.04
CA LYS A 80 9.64 10.57 2.03
C LYS A 80 9.50 11.11 3.45
N GLN A 81 9.10 10.24 4.37
CA GLN A 81 8.90 10.58 5.78
C GLN A 81 8.95 9.33 6.65
N MET A 82 9.46 9.47 7.87
CA MET A 82 9.37 8.47 8.94
C MET A 82 8.67 9.10 10.14
N ARG A 83 7.74 8.37 10.72
CA ARG A 83 7.02 8.74 11.93
C ARG A 83 7.02 7.58 12.88
N SER A 84 7.27 7.84 14.13
CA SER A 84 7.18 6.85 15.20
C SER A 84 6.23 7.31 16.29
N PHE A 85 5.84 6.34 17.07
CA PHE A 85 4.93 6.54 18.15
C PHE A 85 5.18 5.46 19.20
N SER A 86 5.53 5.89 20.41
CA SER A 86 5.85 5.03 21.54
C SER A 86 4.81 5.21 22.64
N ARG A 87 4.17 4.12 23.05
CA ARG A 87 3.27 4.08 24.22
C ARG A 87 3.71 2.98 25.17
N PHE A 88 3.00 2.87 26.29
CA PHE A 88 3.19 1.78 27.23
C PHE A 88 3.02 0.44 26.50
N GLY A 89 4.11 -0.30 26.44
CA GLY A 89 4.12 -1.62 25.81
C GLY A 89 4.02 -1.67 24.30
N LEU A 90 4.05 -0.55 23.57
CA LEU A 90 3.86 -0.53 22.12
C LEU A 90 4.78 0.49 21.43
N SER A 91 5.49 0.03 20.42
CA SER A 91 6.20 0.87 19.45
C SER A 91 5.60 0.66 18.06
N VAL A 92 5.29 1.73 17.37
CA VAL A 92 4.85 1.72 15.98
C VAL A 92 5.68 2.71 15.18
N ILE A 93 6.33 2.24 14.12
CA ILE A 93 7.11 3.07 13.20
C ILE A 93 6.47 2.96 11.83
N THR A 94 6.09 4.10 11.27
CA THR A 94 5.53 4.20 9.92
C THR A 94 6.55 4.86 9.02
N ILE A 95 7.01 4.15 8.01
CA ILE A 95 7.95 4.62 7.00
C ILE A 95 7.17 4.85 5.72
N VAL A 96 7.09 6.10 5.29
CA VAL A 96 6.43 6.52 4.06
C VAL A 96 7.48 6.69 2.98
N PHE A 97 7.29 6.02 1.86
CA PHE A 97 8.16 6.08 0.68
C PHE A 97 7.58 7.01 -0.37
N LYS A 98 8.43 7.44 -1.31
CA LYS A 98 7.99 8.18 -2.49
C LYS A 98 7.15 7.28 -3.40
N ASP A 99 6.24 7.89 -4.17
CA ASP A 99 5.29 7.15 -5.02
C ASP A 99 5.98 6.32 -6.12
N GLU A 100 7.20 6.73 -6.53
CA GLU A 100 7.99 6.00 -7.53
C GLU A 100 8.64 4.72 -7.00
N VAL A 101 8.65 4.52 -5.67
CA VAL A 101 9.29 3.36 -5.03
C VAL A 101 8.34 2.18 -5.03
N ASP A 102 8.81 1.04 -5.52
CA ASP A 102 8.04 -0.21 -5.44
C ASP A 102 7.85 -0.65 -3.97
N LEU A 103 6.61 -0.92 -3.58
CA LEU A 103 6.26 -1.29 -2.20
C LEU A 103 6.90 -2.61 -1.77
N HIS A 104 7.04 -3.58 -2.67
CA HIS A 104 7.66 -4.87 -2.33
C HIS A 104 9.14 -4.71 -2.10
N TRP A 105 9.82 -3.91 -2.93
CA TRP A 105 11.21 -3.56 -2.71
C TRP A 105 11.41 -2.82 -1.38
N ALA A 106 10.57 -1.82 -1.08
CA ALA A 106 10.61 -1.08 0.17
C ALA A 106 10.48 -2.01 1.39
N ARG A 107 9.52 -2.94 1.34
CA ARG A 107 9.32 -3.94 2.40
C ARG A 107 10.51 -4.87 2.55
N GLN A 108 11.14 -5.28 1.46
CA GLN A 108 12.34 -6.11 1.51
C GLN A 108 13.48 -5.36 2.21
N GLN A 109 13.72 -4.10 1.85
CA GLN A 109 14.76 -3.28 2.50
C GLN A 109 14.50 -3.13 4.01
N VAL A 110 13.27 -2.82 4.39
CA VAL A 110 12.88 -2.73 5.81
C VAL A 110 13.06 -4.08 6.51
N ALA A 111 12.71 -5.21 5.88
CA ALA A 111 12.89 -6.55 6.44
C ALA A 111 14.35 -6.87 6.71
N GLU A 112 15.25 -6.55 5.77
CA GLU A 112 16.69 -6.76 5.90
C GLU A 112 17.26 -5.96 7.09
N ARG A 113 16.85 -4.68 7.23
CA ARG A 113 17.25 -3.83 8.37
C ARG A 113 16.69 -4.36 9.68
N LEU A 114 15.43 -4.77 9.67
CA LEU A 114 14.77 -5.34 10.84
C LEU A 114 15.51 -6.59 11.35
N GLN A 115 15.92 -7.49 10.46
CA GLN A 115 16.70 -8.68 10.82
C GLN A 115 18.06 -8.35 11.42
N GLN A 116 18.70 -7.27 10.99
CA GLN A 116 19.97 -6.82 11.55
C GLN A 116 19.80 -6.30 12.97
N VAL A 117 18.83 -5.40 13.17
CA VAL A 117 18.61 -4.73 14.47
C VAL A 117 17.92 -5.63 15.48
N SER A 118 17.09 -6.58 15.06
CA SER A 118 16.43 -7.49 16.00
C SER A 118 17.41 -8.37 16.78
N LYS A 119 18.65 -8.49 16.36
CA LYS A 119 19.71 -9.17 17.13
C LYS A 119 20.21 -8.33 18.32
N ASP A 120 20.12 -7.02 18.19
CA ASP A 120 20.56 -6.07 19.22
C ASP A 120 19.45 -5.76 20.24
N ILE A 121 18.20 -6.08 19.91
CA ILE A 121 17.05 -5.91 20.81
C ILE A 121 16.86 -7.25 21.57
N PRO A 122 16.97 -7.25 22.91
CA PRO A 122 16.72 -8.44 23.70
C PRO A 122 15.29 -8.98 23.46
N THR A 123 15.16 -10.26 23.21
CA THR A 123 13.88 -10.92 22.93
C THR A 123 12.86 -10.77 24.07
N SER A 124 13.36 -10.55 25.30
CA SER A 124 12.55 -10.26 26.47
C SER A 124 11.78 -8.92 26.39
N LEU A 125 12.26 -7.99 25.55
CA LEU A 125 11.65 -6.67 25.33
C LEU A 125 10.63 -6.67 24.19
N GLY A 126 10.51 -7.78 23.46
CA GLY A 126 9.59 -7.94 22.33
C GLY A 126 10.32 -8.20 21.02
N THR A 127 9.59 -8.68 20.03
CA THR A 127 10.11 -8.94 18.69
C THR A 127 9.48 -7.97 17.70
N PRO A 128 10.29 -7.13 17.04
CA PRO A 128 9.78 -6.26 15.98
C PRO A 128 9.24 -7.08 14.81
N SER A 129 8.08 -6.71 14.31
CA SER A 129 7.44 -7.34 13.16
C SER A 129 6.89 -6.30 12.18
N MET A 130 6.91 -6.62 10.90
CA MET A 130 6.25 -5.76 9.90
C MET A 130 4.76 -6.03 9.88
N ALA A 131 3.96 -4.97 9.87
CA ALA A 131 2.54 -5.07 9.61
C ALA A 131 2.26 -5.60 8.19
N PRO A 132 1.13 -6.28 7.96
CA PRO A 132 0.69 -6.63 6.63
C PRO A 132 0.47 -5.37 5.79
N ILE A 133 0.46 -5.53 4.48
CA ILE A 133 0.08 -4.43 3.56
C ILE A 133 -1.40 -4.13 3.84
N SER A 134 -1.66 -2.92 4.33
CA SER A 134 -3.02 -2.43 4.52
C SER A 134 -3.20 -1.14 3.74
N THR A 135 -4.22 -1.09 2.92
CA THR A 135 -4.72 0.12 2.29
C THR A 135 -5.89 0.65 3.11
N GLY A 136 -6.33 1.89 2.87
CA GLY A 136 -7.52 2.44 3.51
C GLY A 136 -8.78 1.60 3.28
N LEU A 137 -8.74 0.70 2.30
CA LEU A 137 -9.79 -0.28 1.98
C LEU A 137 -9.45 -1.70 2.50
N GLY A 138 -8.52 -1.83 3.46
CA GLY A 138 -7.98 -3.11 3.92
C GLY A 138 -8.99 -4.06 4.59
N GLU A 139 -10.15 -3.57 5.01
CA GLU A 139 -11.24 -4.39 5.53
C GLU A 139 -12.25 -4.73 4.42
N ILE A 140 -11.93 -5.72 3.59
CA ILE A 140 -12.77 -6.13 2.46
C ILE A 140 -13.94 -7.02 2.92
N TYR A 141 -13.77 -7.74 4.02
CA TYR A 141 -14.76 -8.72 4.47
C TYR A 141 -14.75 -8.89 5.99
N GLN A 142 -15.90 -8.70 6.63
CA GLN A 142 -16.12 -9.00 8.04
C GLN A 142 -17.16 -10.12 8.16
N TYR A 143 -16.85 -11.18 8.91
CA TYR A 143 -17.80 -12.24 9.20
C TYR A 143 -17.85 -12.55 10.69
N VAL A 144 -19.04 -12.89 11.15
CA VAL A 144 -19.28 -13.30 12.54
C VAL A 144 -19.59 -14.79 12.55
N VAL A 145 -18.74 -15.57 13.22
CA VAL A 145 -19.00 -16.98 13.46
C VAL A 145 -19.91 -17.09 14.68
N ARG A 146 -21.10 -17.64 14.49
CA ARG A 146 -22.04 -17.92 15.57
C ARG A 146 -22.20 -19.44 15.70
N PRO A 147 -22.21 -20.00 16.92
CA PRO A 147 -22.52 -21.41 17.09
C PRO A 147 -23.96 -21.68 16.62
N LYS A 148 -24.17 -22.83 16.00
CA LYS A 148 -25.51 -23.28 15.64
C LYS A 148 -26.30 -23.53 16.94
N LYS A 149 -27.57 -23.13 16.99
CA LYS A 149 -28.45 -23.39 18.13
C LYS A 149 -28.36 -24.88 18.53
N GLY A 150 -27.94 -25.15 19.81
CA GLY A 150 -27.75 -26.50 20.34
C GLY A 150 -26.32 -26.89 20.63
N TYR A 151 -25.34 -25.99 20.49
CA TYR A 151 -23.95 -26.12 20.91
C TYR A 151 -23.61 -24.94 21.85
N GLU A 152 -24.30 -24.87 23.00
CA GLU A 152 -23.93 -24.03 24.15
C GLU A 152 -23.04 -24.79 25.09
#